data_c1841a56d8035c4bff7e68591b8532df
#
_entry.id   c1841a56d8035c4bff7e68591b8532df
#
_cell.length_a   1.000
_cell.length_b   1.000
_cell.length_c   1.000
_cell.angle_alpha   90.00
_cell.angle_beta   90.00
_cell.angle_gamma   90.00
#
_symmetry.space_group_name_H-M   'P 1'
#
loop_
_entity.id
_entity.type
_entity.pdbx_description
1 polymer ?
#
loop_
_entity_poly.entity_id
_entity_poly.type
_entity_poly.pdbx_seq_one_letter_code
_entity_poly.pdbx_strand_id
1 'polypeptide(L)'
;MRDLLAMRTYFSERKIDFVDWKIENGEDAIDIRKAINPDIVFYTQPYHGVYHHKHCFLNFTDRLLCYYPYAFLQIQDKYIYDQVYNNIAWKIYLANDYSRDDARMLARNKGRNVVVVGYPSSDLYQNVKLPEAWKDDNHSRKRLIWAPHFTVA
;
A
#
# COMPACT_ATOMS: atom_id res chain seq x y z
N MET A 1 18.89 0.38 -6.33
CA MET A 1 19.30 -0.60 -7.35
C MET A 1 19.16 -2.05 -6.88
N ARG A 2 19.62 -2.43 -5.66
CA ARG A 2 19.46 -3.82 -5.13
C ARG A 2 18.01 -4.30 -5.04
N ASP A 3 17.09 -3.43 -4.61
CA ASP A 3 15.67 -3.79 -4.41
C ASP A 3 14.93 -4.11 -5.71
N LEU A 4 15.25 -3.42 -6.80
CA LEU A 4 14.63 -3.68 -8.11
C LEU A 4 15.00 -5.06 -8.66
N LEU A 5 16.28 -5.45 -8.53
CA LEU A 5 16.72 -6.78 -8.95
C LEU A 5 16.05 -7.89 -8.15
N ALA A 6 15.94 -7.71 -6.83
CA ALA A 6 15.25 -8.65 -5.95
C ALA A 6 13.77 -8.80 -6.31
N MET A 7 13.09 -7.71 -6.65
CA MET A 7 11.70 -7.74 -7.11
C MET A 7 11.55 -8.47 -8.45
N ARG A 8 12.41 -8.18 -9.42
CA ARG A 8 12.41 -8.88 -10.72
C ARG A 8 12.61 -10.39 -10.53
N THR A 9 13.58 -10.79 -9.72
CA THR A 9 13.81 -12.20 -9.39
C THR A 9 12.57 -12.82 -8.75
N TYR A 10 11.99 -12.16 -7.75
CA TYR A 10 10.78 -12.61 -7.06
C TYR A 10 9.61 -12.90 -8.01
N PHE A 11 9.32 -11.99 -8.94
CA PHE A 11 8.23 -12.15 -9.89
C PHE A 11 8.55 -13.23 -10.95
N SER A 12 9.79 -13.26 -11.45
CA SER A 12 10.21 -14.25 -12.45
C SER A 12 10.14 -15.67 -11.91
N GLU A 13 10.62 -15.93 -10.68
CA GLU A 13 10.56 -17.24 -10.04
C GLU A 13 9.13 -17.74 -9.85
N ARG A 14 8.17 -16.82 -9.68
CA ARG A 14 6.75 -17.12 -9.51
C ARG A 14 5.95 -17.11 -10.80
N LYS A 15 6.62 -16.89 -11.93
CA LYS A 15 6.00 -16.77 -13.27
C LYS A 15 4.88 -15.72 -13.27
N ILE A 16 5.10 -14.62 -12.57
CA ILE A 16 4.21 -13.46 -12.55
C ILE A 16 4.74 -12.45 -13.56
N ASP A 17 3.93 -12.12 -14.55
CA ASP A 17 4.28 -11.09 -15.53
C ASP A 17 4.36 -9.72 -14.85
N PHE A 18 5.37 -8.96 -15.20
CA PHE A 18 5.56 -7.61 -14.66
C PHE A 18 6.16 -6.69 -15.72
N VAL A 19 5.93 -5.41 -15.56
CA VAL A 19 6.46 -4.34 -16.41
C VAL A 19 7.18 -3.34 -15.53
N ASP A 20 8.43 -3.04 -15.87
CA ASP A 20 9.14 -1.94 -15.26
C ASP A 20 8.51 -0.62 -15.73
N TRP A 21 8.06 0.18 -14.78
CA TRP A 21 7.39 1.45 -15.08
C TRP A 21 8.35 2.54 -15.58
N LYS A 22 9.65 2.42 -15.27
CA LYS A 22 10.67 3.38 -15.67
C LYS A 22 11.27 2.99 -17.01
N ILE A 23 11.35 3.92 -17.94
CA ILE A 23 12.10 3.75 -19.18
C ILE A 23 13.59 3.89 -18.84
N GLU A 24 14.40 2.90 -19.21
CA GLU A 24 15.85 2.99 -19.06
C GLU A 24 16.36 4.21 -19.83
N ASN A 25 17.19 5.02 -19.17
CA ASN A 25 17.79 6.25 -19.72
C ASN A 25 16.85 7.47 -19.89
N GLY A 26 15.64 7.46 -19.31
CA GLY A 26 14.71 8.59 -19.42
C GLY A 26 14.14 9.04 -18.08
N GLU A 27 13.80 10.31 -18.00
CA GLU A 27 12.98 10.86 -16.91
C GLU A 27 11.51 10.45 -17.05
N ASP A 28 11.15 9.81 -18.16
CA ASP A 28 9.78 9.46 -18.51
C ASP A 28 9.40 8.06 -18.01
N ALA A 29 8.12 7.81 -17.94
CA ALA A 29 7.53 6.56 -17.50
C ALA A 29 6.66 5.96 -18.62
N ILE A 30 6.54 4.62 -18.61
CA ILE A 30 5.63 3.91 -19.51
C ILE A 30 4.19 4.40 -19.27
N ASP A 31 3.47 4.68 -20.34
CA ASP A 31 2.04 4.94 -20.29
C ASP A 31 1.29 3.61 -20.09
N ILE A 32 0.99 3.28 -18.84
CA ILE A 32 0.32 2.04 -18.45
C ILE A 32 -1.03 1.88 -19.14
N ARG A 33 -1.74 2.99 -19.35
CA ARG A 33 -3.03 2.96 -20.03
C ARG A 33 -2.90 2.51 -21.48
N LYS A 34 -1.87 2.95 -22.19
CA LYS A 34 -1.61 2.54 -23.57
C LYS A 34 -0.97 1.16 -23.67
N ALA A 35 -0.06 0.85 -22.77
CA ALA A 35 0.73 -0.38 -22.83
C ALA A 35 -0.05 -1.61 -22.35
N ILE A 36 -0.87 -1.48 -21.31
CA ILE A 36 -1.56 -2.60 -20.64
C ILE A 36 -3.08 -2.47 -20.76
N ASN A 37 -3.60 -1.23 -20.73
CA ASN A 37 -5.04 -0.93 -20.72
C ASN A 37 -5.82 -1.72 -19.65
N PRO A 38 -5.48 -1.60 -18.36
CA PRO A 38 -6.03 -2.45 -17.31
C PRO A 38 -7.50 -2.17 -17.05
N ASP A 39 -8.29 -3.20 -16.74
CA ASP A 39 -9.68 -3.07 -16.29
C ASP A 39 -9.77 -2.71 -14.81
N ILE A 40 -8.82 -3.18 -14.01
CA ILE A 40 -8.74 -2.98 -12.56
C ILE A 40 -7.35 -2.44 -12.21
N VAL A 41 -7.30 -1.40 -11.40
CA VAL A 41 -6.05 -0.78 -10.97
C VAL A 41 -6.00 -0.71 -9.45
N PHE A 42 -4.96 -1.28 -8.86
CA PHE A 42 -4.70 -1.23 -7.43
C PHE A 42 -3.68 -0.15 -7.09
N TYR A 43 -4.03 0.68 -6.12
CA TYR A 43 -3.12 1.64 -5.52
C TYR A 43 -2.89 1.36 -4.05
N THR A 44 -1.69 1.64 -3.58
CA THR A 44 -1.31 1.49 -2.17
C THR A 44 -1.32 2.81 -1.40
N GLN A 45 -1.44 3.93 -2.12
CA GLN A 45 -1.51 5.28 -1.54
C GLN A 45 -2.62 6.10 -2.24
N PRO A 46 -3.37 6.93 -1.49
CA PRO A 46 -4.49 7.69 -2.03
C PRO A 46 -4.09 9.07 -2.57
N TYR A 47 -2.79 9.40 -2.58
CA TYR A 47 -2.30 10.74 -2.89
C TYR A 47 -1.92 10.87 -4.37
N HIS A 48 -2.55 11.78 -5.09
CA HIS A 48 -2.27 11.98 -6.53
C HIS A 48 -0.85 12.47 -6.84
N GLY A 49 -0.23 13.21 -5.94
CA GLY A 49 1.13 13.75 -6.11
C GLY A 49 2.27 12.76 -5.87
N VAL A 50 1.97 11.53 -5.41
CA VAL A 50 2.99 10.51 -5.13
C VAL A 50 3.40 9.75 -6.39
N TYR A 51 2.50 9.63 -7.35
CA TYR A 51 2.74 8.88 -8.58
C TYR A 51 3.18 9.79 -9.73
N HIS A 52 3.95 9.24 -10.64
CA HIS A 52 4.21 9.89 -11.92
C HIS A 52 2.87 10.24 -12.60
N HIS A 53 2.81 11.38 -13.30
CA HIS A 53 1.54 11.88 -13.88
C HIS A 53 0.82 10.85 -14.76
N LYS A 54 1.54 10.02 -15.54
CA LYS A 54 0.97 8.95 -16.36
C LYS A 54 0.37 7.80 -15.54
N HIS A 55 0.76 7.66 -14.27
CA HIS A 55 0.30 6.60 -13.35
C HIS A 55 -0.68 7.13 -12.30
N CYS A 56 -1.02 8.40 -12.35
CA CYS A 56 -1.97 9.00 -11.44
C CYS A 56 -3.36 8.35 -11.62
N PHE A 57 -4.03 8.05 -10.53
CA PHE A 57 -5.37 7.45 -10.55
C PHE A 57 -6.41 8.26 -11.33
N LEU A 58 -6.20 9.55 -11.48
CA LEU A 58 -7.09 10.43 -12.29
C LEU A 58 -7.14 10.02 -13.77
N ASN A 59 -6.10 9.33 -14.25
CA ASN A 59 -6.09 8.79 -15.63
C ASN A 59 -6.89 7.48 -15.78
N PHE A 60 -7.40 6.91 -14.67
CA PHE A 60 -8.07 5.62 -14.63
C PHE A 60 -9.45 5.70 -13.99
N THR A 61 -10.08 6.88 -13.99
CA THR A 61 -11.40 7.09 -13.37
C THR A 61 -12.54 6.34 -14.09
N ASP A 62 -12.31 5.87 -15.30
CA ASP A 62 -13.18 4.98 -16.08
C ASP A 62 -12.90 3.49 -15.86
N ARG A 63 -12.04 3.15 -14.90
CA ARG A 63 -11.63 1.79 -14.52
C ARG A 63 -12.05 1.47 -13.09
N LEU A 64 -11.99 0.20 -12.72
CA LEU A 64 -12.25 -0.21 -11.35
C LEU A 64 -11.03 0.10 -10.47
N LEU A 65 -11.08 1.25 -9.81
CA LEU A 65 -10.03 1.69 -8.91
C LEU A 65 -10.12 0.98 -7.57
N CYS A 66 -9.06 0.31 -7.16
CA CYS A 66 -8.95 -0.40 -5.89
C CYS A 66 -7.87 0.24 -5.01
N TYR A 67 -8.16 0.40 -3.74
CA TYR A 67 -7.21 0.89 -2.76
C TYR A 67 -6.91 -0.17 -1.71
N TYR A 68 -5.63 -0.45 -1.55
CA TYR A 68 -5.11 -1.27 -0.47
C TYR A 68 -4.00 -0.48 0.25
N PRO A 69 -4.19 0.00 1.49
CA PRO A 69 -3.19 0.78 2.21
C PRO A 69 -1.88 0.01 2.39
N TYR A 70 -0.75 0.64 2.10
CA TYR A 70 0.58 0.07 2.30
C TYR A 70 0.94 -0.08 3.78
N ALA A 71 0.22 0.61 4.67
CA ALA A 71 0.42 0.60 6.11
C ALA A 71 -0.86 0.23 6.85
N PHE A 72 -0.70 -0.31 8.05
CA PHE A 72 -1.81 -0.57 8.96
C PHE A 72 -2.35 0.76 9.50
N LEU A 73 -3.54 1.16 9.03
CA LEU A 73 -4.16 2.42 9.43
C LEU A 73 -4.75 2.31 10.84
N GLN A 74 -4.28 3.17 11.75
CA GLN A 74 -4.75 3.26 13.15
C GLN A 74 -5.03 4.70 13.59
N ILE A 75 -5.14 5.62 12.63
CA ILE A 75 -5.35 7.05 12.91
C ILE A 75 -6.76 7.42 12.49
N GLN A 76 -7.52 8.00 13.43
CA GLN A 76 -8.84 8.55 13.18
C GLN A 76 -8.71 10.00 12.68
N ASP A 77 -8.38 10.15 11.40
CA ASP A 77 -8.19 11.45 10.77
C ASP A 77 -8.96 11.53 9.45
N LYS A 78 -9.76 12.58 9.32
CA LYS A 78 -10.53 12.87 8.10
C LYS A 78 -9.62 12.97 6.87
N TYR A 79 -8.41 13.52 7.01
CA TYR A 79 -7.45 13.61 5.92
C TYR A 79 -7.08 12.24 5.34
N ILE A 80 -7.08 11.19 6.16
CA ILE A 80 -6.77 9.83 5.69
C ILE A 80 -7.97 9.18 4.98
N TYR A 81 -9.18 9.40 5.48
CA TYR A 81 -10.37 8.69 5.00
C TYR A 81 -11.18 9.46 3.96
N ASP A 82 -10.98 10.77 3.80
CA ASP A 82 -11.79 11.62 2.90
C ASP A 82 -11.01 12.23 1.73
N GLN A 83 -9.94 11.56 1.28
CA GLN A 83 -9.24 11.94 0.05
C GLN A 83 -10.14 11.76 -1.17
N VAL A 84 -9.83 12.46 -2.26
CA VAL A 84 -10.54 12.30 -3.53
C VAL A 84 -10.57 10.84 -3.94
N TYR A 85 -9.42 10.18 -3.88
CA TYR A 85 -9.29 8.75 -4.22
C TYR A 85 -10.22 7.86 -3.40
N ASN A 86 -10.32 8.09 -2.07
CA ASN A 86 -11.20 7.31 -1.20
C ASN A 86 -12.68 7.39 -1.63
N ASN A 87 -13.09 8.53 -2.17
CA ASN A 87 -14.47 8.76 -2.56
C ASN A 87 -14.83 8.23 -3.96
N ILE A 88 -13.85 8.08 -4.85
CA ILE A 88 -14.06 7.58 -6.22
C ILE A 88 -13.65 6.12 -6.42
N ALA A 89 -12.87 5.54 -5.52
CA ALA A 89 -12.46 4.15 -5.61
C ALA A 89 -13.68 3.21 -5.62
N TRP A 90 -13.63 2.20 -6.48
CA TRP A 90 -14.63 1.13 -6.50
C TRP A 90 -14.61 0.33 -5.22
N LYS A 91 -13.42 -0.06 -4.75
CA LYS A 91 -13.23 -0.79 -3.50
C LYS A 91 -12.02 -0.28 -2.72
N ILE A 92 -12.18 -0.22 -1.40
CA ILE A 92 -11.12 0.05 -0.43
C ILE A 92 -11.05 -1.14 0.52
N TYR A 93 -9.88 -1.76 0.58
CA TYR A 93 -9.63 -2.93 1.41
C TYR A 93 -8.96 -2.51 2.70
N LEU A 94 -9.66 -2.57 3.82
CA LEU A 94 -9.15 -2.19 5.13
C LEU A 94 -8.87 -3.40 6.02
N ALA A 95 -7.99 -3.20 6.97
CA ALA A 95 -7.48 -4.28 7.80
C ALA A 95 -8.48 -4.76 8.87
N ASN A 96 -9.37 -3.88 9.35
CA ASN A 96 -10.24 -4.19 10.48
C ASN A 96 -11.52 -3.33 10.48
N ASP A 97 -12.44 -3.71 11.37
CA ASP A 97 -13.73 -3.03 11.52
C ASP A 97 -13.59 -1.60 12.06
N TYR A 98 -12.61 -1.31 12.90
CA TYR A 98 -12.37 0.04 13.41
C TYR A 98 -12.08 1.01 12.27
N SER A 99 -11.16 0.65 11.38
CA SER A 99 -10.84 1.47 10.19
C SER A 99 -12.05 1.64 9.25
N ARG A 100 -12.90 0.61 9.13
CA ARG A 100 -14.17 0.73 8.39
C ARG A 100 -15.11 1.72 9.06
N ASP A 101 -15.24 1.67 10.37
CA ASP A 101 -16.16 2.55 11.11
C ASP A 101 -15.65 4.00 11.08
N ASP A 102 -14.35 4.22 11.13
CA ASP A 102 -13.73 5.53 10.88
C ASP A 102 -14.04 6.03 9.47
N ALA A 103 -13.92 5.18 8.45
CA ALA A 103 -14.28 5.56 7.08
C ALA A 103 -15.77 5.92 6.96
N ARG A 104 -16.66 5.21 7.65
CA ARG A 104 -18.10 5.51 7.69
C ARG A 104 -18.39 6.88 8.33
N MET A 105 -17.64 7.22 9.36
CA MET A 105 -17.81 8.46 10.09
C MET A 105 -17.20 9.65 9.34
N LEU A 106 -16.01 9.48 8.78
CA LEU A 106 -15.17 10.57 8.30
C LEU A 106 -15.26 10.82 6.79
N ALA A 107 -15.47 9.76 5.97
CA ALA A 107 -15.54 9.91 4.53
C ALA A 107 -16.88 10.48 4.06
N ARG A 108 -16.88 11.31 3.01
CA ARG A 108 -18.10 11.86 2.39
C ARG A 108 -19.03 10.76 1.85
N ASN A 109 -18.46 9.71 1.27
CA ASN A 109 -19.22 8.57 0.75
C ASN A 109 -19.68 7.60 1.84
N LYS A 110 -19.40 7.90 3.13
CA LYS A 110 -19.78 7.06 4.27
C LYS A 110 -19.21 5.65 4.23
N GLY A 111 -18.03 5.48 3.64
CA GLY A 111 -17.34 4.20 3.56
C GLY A 111 -18.10 3.11 2.77
N ARG A 112 -18.99 3.48 1.84
CA ARG A 112 -19.83 2.52 1.08
C ARG A 112 -19.02 1.54 0.24
N ASN A 113 -17.81 1.92 -0.13
CA ASN A 113 -16.88 1.15 -0.94
C ASN A 113 -15.85 0.37 -0.10
N VAL A 114 -15.95 0.40 1.22
CA VAL A 114 -15.02 -0.26 2.12
C VAL A 114 -15.39 -1.73 2.31
N VAL A 115 -14.36 -2.59 2.24
CA VAL A 115 -14.41 -4.03 2.54
C VAL A 115 -13.32 -4.34 3.56
N VAL A 116 -13.65 -5.06 4.62
CA VAL A 116 -12.67 -5.54 5.61
C VAL A 116 -12.12 -6.88 5.16
N VAL A 117 -10.81 -6.97 4.98
CA VAL A 117 -10.13 -8.18 4.45
C VAL A 117 -8.98 -8.66 5.36
N GLY A 118 -8.69 -7.96 6.46
CA GLY A 118 -7.49 -8.20 7.23
C GLY A 118 -6.28 -7.42 6.68
N TYR A 119 -5.12 -7.68 7.27
CA TYR A 119 -3.84 -7.09 6.82
C TYR A 119 -2.93 -8.20 6.29
N PRO A 120 -2.89 -8.45 4.97
CA PRO A 120 -2.16 -9.57 4.36
C PRO A 120 -0.68 -9.65 4.74
N SER A 121 -0.03 -8.52 5.01
CA SER A 121 1.36 -8.56 5.47
C SER A 121 1.55 -9.28 6.81
N SER A 122 0.47 -9.44 7.61
CA SER A 122 0.53 -10.22 8.86
C SER A 122 0.69 -11.73 8.61
N ASP A 123 0.27 -12.22 7.46
CA ASP A 123 0.39 -13.64 7.10
C ASP A 123 1.87 -14.07 6.99
N LEU A 124 2.75 -13.12 6.67
CA LEU A 124 4.19 -13.37 6.62
C LEU A 124 4.77 -13.76 7.99
N TYR A 125 4.10 -13.38 9.09
CA TYR A 125 4.57 -13.64 10.44
C TYR A 125 3.99 -14.92 11.07
N GLN A 126 2.98 -15.53 10.48
CA GLN A 126 2.31 -16.70 11.04
C GLN A 126 3.20 -17.95 11.13
N ASN A 127 4.15 -18.09 10.20
CA ASN A 127 5.00 -19.28 10.09
C ASN A 127 6.50 -18.97 10.05
N VAL A 128 6.90 -17.74 10.38
CA VAL A 128 8.30 -17.34 10.35
C VAL A 128 8.92 -17.57 11.73
N LYS A 129 9.89 -18.46 11.79
CA LYS A 129 10.80 -18.54 12.94
C LYS A 129 11.67 -17.29 12.92
N LEU A 130 11.32 -16.30 13.72
CA LEU A 130 12.09 -15.06 13.80
C LEU A 130 13.50 -15.37 14.32
N PRO A 131 14.55 -14.82 13.72
CA PRO A 131 15.89 -14.93 14.27
C PRO A 131 15.93 -14.27 15.64
N GLU A 132 16.75 -14.80 16.53
CA GLU A 132 16.96 -14.19 17.83
C GLU A 132 17.57 -12.79 17.65
N ALA A 133 16.76 -11.77 17.90
CA ALA A 133 17.14 -10.38 17.67
C ALA A 133 18.11 -9.84 18.75
N TRP A 134 18.19 -10.53 19.88
CA TRP A 134 18.97 -10.09 21.03
C TRP A 134 20.14 -11.02 21.27
N LYS A 135 21.36 -10.50 21.16
CA LYS A 135 22.59 -11.26 21.36
C LYS A 135 22.92 -11.52 22.83
N ASP A 136 22.10 -11.08 23.76
CA ASP A 136 22.34 -11.13 25.19
C ASP A 136 21.18 -11.82 25.91
N ASP A 137 21.45 -12.95 26.52
CA ASP A 137 20.49 -13.76 27.31
C ASP A 137 20.19 -13.19 28.68
N ASN A 138 20.66 -11.99 28.99
CA ASN A 138 20.44 -11.37 30.29
C ASN A 138 18.98 -10.95 30.45
N HIS A 139 18.13 -11.89 30.94
CA HIS A 139 16.72 -11.67 31.19
C HIS A 139 16.42 -10.61 32.27
N SER A 140 17.41 -10.16 33.04
CA SER A 140 17.24 -9.11 34.06
C SER A 140 17.12 -7.72 33.46
N ARG A 141 17.51 -7.52 32.20
CA ARG A 141 17.46 -6.22 31.53
C ARG A 141 16.14 -6.04 30.77
N LYS A 142 15.50 -4.89 30.95
CA LYS A 142 14.37 -4.51 30.12
C LYS A 142 14.89 -4.13 28.72
N ARG A 143 14.22 -4.64 27.69
CA ARG A 143 14.55 -4.38 26.30
C ARG A 143 13.50 -3.43 25.73
N LEU A 144 13.95 -2.33 25.15
CA LEU A 144 13.09 -1.31 24.54
C LEU A 144 13.45 -1.16 23.06
N ILE A 145 12.46 -1.25 22.17
CA ILE A 145 12.60 -0.89 20.78
C ILE A 145 11.94 0.48 20.60
N TRP A 146 12.71 1.45 20.16
CA TRP A 146 12.21 2.75 19.77
C TRP A 146 12.27 2.88 18.24
N ALA A 147 11.12 2.94 17.60
CA ALA A 147 10.99 3.04 16.14
C ALA A 147 10.03 4.18 15.78
N PRO A 148 10.43 5.43 15.96
CA PRO A 148 9.61 6.58 15.64
C PRO A 148 9.44 6.73 14.13
N HIS A 149 8.37 7.40 13.71
CA HIS A 149 8.21 7.82 12.34
C HIS A 149 9.32 8.82 11.97
N PHE A 150 9.80 8.78 10.73
CA PHE A 150 10.92 9.62 10.25
C PHE A 150 10.69 11.14 10.42
N THR A 151 9.46 11.59 10.60
CA THR A 151 9.14 13.01 10.85
C THR A 151 9.35 13.44 12.30
N VAL A 152 9.69 12.52 13.21
CA VAL A 152 9.84 12.75 14.64
C VAL A 152 11.32 12.77 15.06
N ALA A 153 12.24 12.71 14.09
CA ALA A 153 13.69 12.71 14.33
C ALA A 153 14.23 14.13 14.47
#